data_20e6c1a9eac252d9ad757b6526b677cd
#
_entry.id   20e6c1a9eac252d9ad757b6526b677cd
#
_cell.length_a   1.000
_cell.length_b   1.000
_cell.length_c   1.000
_cell.angle_alpha   90.00
_cell.angle_beta   90.00
_cell.angle_gamma   90.00
#
_symmetry.space_group_name_H-M   'P 1'
#
loop_
_entity.id
_entity.type
_entity.pdbx_description
1 polymer ?
#
loop_
_entity_poly.entity_id
_entity_poly.type
_entity_poly.pdbx_seq_one_letter_code
_entity_poly.pdbx_strand_id
1 'polypeptide(L)'
;MKLTSKQKTILEFIREITQQNGEKPTSYRLHKYINSLGVEESMKSIMQVVEALEKKELITRDEQKRIYIVENENYADAQNIFSIPLYGLASCGEALAYADDVAEDFLQISKSLFYKAQPEKLFAVKALGDSMNKDGIADGDYVIFEKTDGSSDYEGEVVVAVINGMATIKRYKNVGNGVIGLFPHSTNESHHPIFISESDVAFVAGVFKKVLPVKFVSL
;
A
#
# COMPACT_ATOMS: atom_id res chain seq x y z
N MET A 1 -28.69 -0.92 9.49
CA MET A 1 -28.19 0.48 9.67
C MET A 1 -27.01 0.70 8.75
N LYS A 2 -27.00 1.74 7.90
CA LYS A 2 -25.94 1.93 6.89
C LYS A 2 -24.75 2.68 7.52
N LEU A 3 -23.53 2.14 7.40
CA LEU A 3 -22.29 2.80 7.81
C LEU A 3 -21.72 3.62 6.66
N THR A 4 -21.09 4.75 7.00
CA THR A 4 -20.26 5.50 6.03
C THR A 4 -18.96 4.74 5.77
N SER A 5 -18.31 5.00 4.63
CA SER A 5 -17.00 4.42 4.33
C SER A 5 -15.98 4.67 5.45
N LYS A 6 -15.95 5.89 5.99
CA LYS A 6 -15.06 6.26 7.09
C LYS A 6 -15.34 5.48 8.39
N GLN A 7 -16.61 5.24 8.72
CA GLN A 7 -16.98 4.44 9.89
C GLN A 7 -16.53 2.98 9.76
N LYS A 8 -16.67 2.40 8.57
CA LYS A 8 -16.21 1.04 8.29
C LYS A 8 -14.70 0.93 8.46
N THR A 9 -13.94 1.83 7.84
CA THR A 9 -12.49 1.86 7.92
C THR A 9 -11.97 2.01 9.36
N ILE A 10 -12.61 2.86 10.17
CA ILE A 10 -12.22 3.02 11.59
C ILE A 10 -12.46 1.72 12.38
N LEU A 11 -13.55 1.00 12.11
CA LEU A 11 -13.79 -0.31 12.74
C LEU A 11 -12.72 -1.34 12.37
N GLU A 12 -12.26 -1.33 11.11
CA GLU A 12 -11.17 -2.20 10.66
C GLU A 12 -9.85 -1.89 11.35
N PHE A 13 -9.47 -0.63 11.42
CA PHE A 13 -8.26 -0.23 12.14
C PHE A 13 -8.30 -0.64 13.62
N ILE A 14 -9.47 -0.58 14.27
CA ILE A 14 -9.63 -1.06 15.64
C ILE A 14 -9.38 -2.57 15.70
N ARG A 15 -9.87 -3.36 14.73
CA ARG A 15 -9.63 -4.81 14.65
C ARG A 15 -8.15 -5.11 14.43
N GLU A 16 -7.52 -4.46 13.46
CA GLU A 16 -6.11 -4.63 13.13
C GLU A 16 -5.19 -4.36 14.33
N ILE A 17 -5.37 -3.22 15.00
CA ILE A 17 -4.57 -2.89 16.19
C ILE A 17 -4.77 -3.94 17.27
N THR A 18 -6.01 -4.40 17.47
CA THR A 18 -6.32 -5.42 18.47
C THR A 18 -5.66 -6.76 18.14
N GLN A 19 -5.67 -7.17 16.87
CA GLN A 19 -5.06 -8.42 16.42
C GLN A 19 -3.52 -8.39 16.49
N GLN A 20 -2.92 -7.27 16.07
CA GLN A 20 -1.46 -7.14 16.05
C GLN A 20 -0.83 -7.06 17.44
N ASN A 21 -1.49 -6.39 18.37
CA ASN A 21 -0.89 -6.06 19.67
C ASN A 21 -1.55 -6.78 20.86
N GLY A 22 -2.66 -7.49 20.65
CA GLY A 22 -3.44 -8.11 21.71
C GLY A 22 -4.16 -7.11 22.63
N GLU A 23 -3.97 -5.81 22.42
CA GLU A 23 -4.52 -4.74 23.25
C GLU A 23 -5.58 -3.91 22.52
N LYS A 24 -6.63 -3.54 23.24
CA LYS A 24 -7.68 -2.67 22.71
C LYS A 24 -7.17 -1.22 22.59
N PRO A 25 -7.32 -0.57 21.42
CA PRO A 25 -6.82 0.79 21.24
C PRO A 25 -7.67 1.83 21.96
N THR A 26 -7.04 2.93 22.34
CA THR A 26 -7.74 4.19 22.64
C THR A 26 -7.87 5.03 21.38
N SER A 27 -8.71 6.06 21.38
CA SER A 27 -8.83 7.00 20.24
C SER A 27 -7.48 7.66 19.87
N TYR A 28 -6.62 7.90 20.85
CA TYR A 28 -5.26 8.43 20.62
C TYR A 28 -4.37 7.41 19.91
N ARG A 29 -4.36 6.16 20.35
CA ARG A 29 -3.58 5.09 19.72
C ARG A 29 -4.06 4.83 18.30
N LEU A 30 -5.38 4.84 18.10
CA LEU A 30 -6.01 4.73 16.78
C LEU A 30 -5.56 5.87 15.84
N HIS A 31 -5.57 7.12 16.32
CA HIS A 31 -5.08 8.28 15.57
C HIS A 31 -3.60 8.12 15.17
N LYS A 32 -2.74 7.74 16.11
CA LYS A 32 -1.32 7.51 15.84
C LYS A 32 -1.11 6.41 14.80
N TYR A 33 -1.86 5.32 14.90
CA TYR A 33 -1.81 4.22 13.95
C TYR A 33 -2.22 4.66 12.53
N ILE A 34 -3.33 5.37 12.40
CA ILE A 34 -3.82 5.85 11.10
C ILE A 34 -2.81 6.79 10.44
N ASN A 35 -2.22 7.71 11.20
CA ASN A 35 -1.21 8.62 10.66
C ASN A 35 0.10 7.90 10.28
N SER A 36 0.45 6.81 10.97
CA SER A 36 1.61 5.98 10.59
C SER A 36 1.42 5.25 9.26
N LEU A 37 0.17 5.11 8.79
CA LEU A 37 -0.17 4.56 7.47
C LEU A 37 -0.15 5.61 6.36
N GLY A 38 0.32 6.85 6.65
CA GLY A 38 0.33 7.95 5.69
C GLY A 38 -1.04 8.62 5.48
N VAL A 39 -2.02 8.33 6.34
CA VAL A 39 -3.35 8.94 6.29
C VAL A 39 -3.40 10.09 7.28
N GLU A 40 -3.38 11.33 6.77
CA GLU A 40 -3.49 12.53 7.61
C GLU A 40 -4.94 12.73 8.08
N GLU A 41 -5.23 12.30 9.30
CA GLU A 41 -6.52 12.54 9.95
C GLU A 41 -6.33 13.31 11.25
N SER A 42 -7.21 14.28 11.50
CA SER A 42 -7.17 15.01 12.76
C SER A 42 -7.75 14.17 13.90
N MET A 43 -7.23 14.36 15.11
CA MET A 43 -7.75 13.71 16.31
C MET A 43 -9.25 13.96 16.51
N LYS A 44 -9.71 15.21 16.23
CA LYS A 44 -11.12 15.61 16.31
C LYS A 44 -11.98 14.79 15.37
N SER A 45 -11.51 14.57 14.11
CA SER A 45 -12.22 13.79 13.12
C SER A 45 -12.39 12.31 13.54
N ILE A 46 -11.35 11.71 14.10
CA ILE A 46 -11.38 10.35 14.60
C ILE A 46 -12.32 10.22 15.81
N MET A 47 -12.25 11.17 16.75
CA MET A 47 -13.16 11.17 17.91
C MET A 47 -14.62 11.24 17.49
N GLN A 48 -14.98 12.09 16.52
CA GLN A 48 -16.34 12.18 16.01
C GLN A 48 -16.84 10.84 15.41
N VAL A 49 -15.96 10.13 14.69
CA VAL A 49 -16.32 8.83 14.13
C VAL A 49 -16.48 7.78 15.24
N VAL A 50 -15.58 7.76 16.22
CA VAL A 50 -15.66 6.86 17.38
C VAL A 50 -16.97 7.09 18.15
N GLU A 51 -17.32 8.33 18.46
CA GLU A 51 -18.59 8.67 19.10
C GLU A 51 -19.81 8.26 18.29
N ALA A 52 -19.76 8.43 16.96
CA ALA A 52 -20.83 8.00 16.07
C ALA A 52 -20.98 6.47 16.01
N LEU A 53 -19.88 5.72 16.08
CA LEU A 53 -19.89 4.26 16.16
C LEU A 53 -20.43 3.77 17.51
N GLU A 54 -20.07 4.44 18.59
CA GLU A 54 -20.58 4.15 19.93
C GLU A 54 -22.10 4.40 20.05
N LYS A 55 -22.61 5.53 19.50
CA LYS A 55 -24.05 5.79 19.38
C LYS A 55 -24.81 4.76 18.54
N LYS A 56 -24.10 4.09 17.63
CA LYS A 56 -24.64 3.00 16.81
C LYS A 56 -24.52 1.64 17.47
N GLU A 57 -24.02 1.59 18.70
CA GLU A 57 -23.79 0.35 19.47
C GLU A 57 -22.87 -0.67 18.77
N LEU A 58 -21.96 -0.18 17.91
CA LEU A 58 -20.99 -1.00 17.19
C LEU A 58 -19.67 -1.12 17.93
N ILE A 59 -19.42 -0.18 18.83
CA ILE A 59 -18.29 -0.19 19.75
C ILE A 59 -18.76 0.23 21.13
N THR A 60 -17.98 -0.15 22.15
CA THR A 60 -18.09 0.35 23.52
C THR A 60 -16.72 0.77 24.03
N ARG A 61 -16.67 1.61 25.06
CA ARG A 61 -15.42 2.05 25.71
C ARG A 61 -15.47 1.72 27.20
N ASP A 62 -14.35 1.24 27.73
CA ASP A 62 -14.20 1.04 29.16
C ASP A 62 -13.78 2.36 29.89
N GLU A 63 -13.59 2.26 31.22
CA GLU A 63 -13.16 3.38 32.06
C GLU A 63 -11.81 3.96 31.64
N GLN A 64 -10.93 3.16 31.05
CA GLN A 64 -9.63 3.57 30.50
C GLN A 64 -9.74 4.09 29.05
N LYS A 65 -10.97 4.27 28.52
CA LYS A 65 -11.28 4.70 27.16
C LYS A 65 -10.73 3.77 26.06
N ARG A 66 -10.49 2.50 26.40
CA ARG A 66 -10.14 1.46 25.42
C ARG A 66 -11.39 1.06 24.66
N ILE A 67 -11.24 0.91 23.34
CA ILE A 67 -12.36 0.69 22.41
C ILE A 67 -12.52 -0.82 22.18
N TYR A 68 -13.72 -1.33 22.36
CA TYR A 68 -14.13 -2.70 22.08
C TYR A 68 -15.17 -2.71 20.98
N ILE A 69 -15.02 -3.59 20.01
CA ILE A 69 -16.04 -3.82 18.99
C ILE A 69 -17.11 -4.72 19.59
N VAL A 70 -18.37 -4.31 19.45
CA VAL A 70 -19.52 -5.16 19.79
C VAL A 70 -19.72 -6.14 18.63
N GLU A 71 -19.46 -7.42 18.88
CA GLU A 71 -19.65 -8.47 17.88
C GLU A 71 -21.14 -8.70 17.62
N ASN A 72 -21.67 -8.06 16.60
CA ASN A 72 -22.94 -8.41 16.00
C ASN A 72 -22.66 -9.24 14.75
N GLU A 73 -23.11 -10.49 14.71
CA GLU A 73 -22.90 -11.45 13.61
C GLU A 73 -23.36 -10.95 12.21
N ASN A 74 -24.11 -9.86 12.16
CA ASN A 74 -24.65 -9.25 10.94
C ASN A 74 -23.71 -8.26 10.21
N TYR A 75 -22.52 -8.03 10.70
CA TYR A 75 -21.51 -7.16 10.07
C TYR A 75 -20.27 -7.92 9.59
N ALA A 76 -20.42 -9.20 9.24
CA ALA A 76 -19.38 -9.98 8.61
C ALA A 76 -19.07 -9.40 7.21
N ASP A 77 -17.92 -8.79 7.12
CA ASP A 77 -17.46 -7.93 6.03
C ASP A 77 -17.00 -8.69 4.78
N ALA A 78 -17.93 -9.18 4.00
CA ALA A 78 -17.65 -9.53 2.60
C ALA A 78 -17.38 -8.29 1.70
N GLN A 79 -17.51 -7.05 2.23
CA GLN A 79 -17.43 -5.81 1.44
C GLN A 79 -16.17 -4.96 1.65
N ASN A 80 -15.20 -5.41 2.47
CA ASN A 80 -14.02 -4.62 2.81
C ASN A 80 -12.74 -5.09 2.14
N ILE A 81 -12.85 -6.01 1.22
CA ILE A 81 -11.75 -6.52 0.40
C ILE A 81 -11.97 -6.00 -1.03
N PHE A 82 -10.90 -5.63 -1.70
CA PHE A 82 -10.89 -5.45 -3.14
C PHE A 82 -9.71 -6.22 -3.74
N SER A 83 -9.86 -6.59 -4.99
CA SER A 83 -8.81 -7.27 -5.74
C SER A 83 -8.03 -6.25 -6.56
N ILE A 84 -6.72 -6.35 -6.53
CA ILE A 84 -5.84 -5.60 -7.42
C ILE A 84 -5.06 -6.58 -8.31
N PRO A 85 -4.76 -6.22 -9.55
CA PRO A 85 -3.98 -7.07 -10.42
C PRO A 85 -2.57 -7.26 -9.85
N LEU A 86 -2.06 -8.49 -9.92
CA LEU A 86 -0.70 -8.86 -9.59
C LEU A 86 0.07 -9.15 -10.87
N TYR A 87 1.17 -8.42 -11.05
CA TYR A 87 2.07 -8.59 -12.19
C TYR A 87 3.41 -9.16 -11.72
N GLY A 88 3.97 -10.08 -12.48
CA GLY A 88 5.36 -10.50 -12.34
C GLY A 88 6.31 -9.42 -12.85
N LEU A 89 7.56 -9.38 -12.36
CA LEU A 89 8.54 -8.39 -12.83
C LEU A 89 8.85 -8.53 -14.33
N ALA A 90 8.82 -9.75 -14.87
CA ALA A 90 9.06 -10.01 -16.27
C ALA A 90 7.88 -9.61 -17.18
N SER A 91 6.65 -9.67 -16.66
CA SER A 91 5.41 -9.39 -17.40
C SER A 91 4.93 -7.95 -17.25
N CYS A 92 5.44 -7.18 -16.28
CA CYS A 92 5.03 -5.79 -16.05
C CYS A 92 5.18 -4.90 -17.28
N GLY A 93 6.17 -5.14 -18.12
CA GLY A 93 6.44 -4.30 -19.31
C GLY A 93 5.31 -4.33 -20.33
N GLU A 94 4.83 -5.52 -20.68
CA GLU A 94 3.74 -5.67 -21.65
C GLU A 94 2.37 -5.43 -21.02
N ALA A 95 2.13 -5.96 -19.81
CA ALA A 95 0.86 -5.84 -19.13
C ALA A 95 0.50 -4.40 -18.75
N LEU A 96 1.48 -3.59 -18.33
CA LEU A 96 1.24 -2.19 -17.97
C LEU A 96 1.17 -1.25 -19.19
N ALA A 97 1.72 -1.66 -20.34
CA ALA A 97 1.67 -0.86 -21.58
C ALA A 97 0.36 -1.08 -22.37
N TYR A 98 -0.31 -2.24 -22.25
CA TYR A 98 -1.41 -2.65 -23.13
C TYR A 98 -2.74 -2.98 -22.46
N ALA A 99 -2.99 -2.53 -21.22
CA ALA A 99 -4.24 -2.73 -20.49
C ALA A 99 -4.46 -4.11 -19.80
N ASP A 100 -5.34 -4.10 -18.87
CA ASP A 100 -5.84 -5.00 -17.84
C ASP A 100 -5.90 -6.54 -18.09
N ASP A 101 -5.55 -7.01 -19.27
CA ASP A 101 -5.80 -8.40 -19.69
C ASP A 101 -4.65 -9.39 -19.40
N VAL A 102 -3.52 -8.97 -18.83
CA VAL A 102 -2.33 -9.83 -18.65
C VAL A 102 -1.86 -9.89 -17.18
N ALA A 103 -2.76 -9.70 -16.24
CA ALA A 103 -2.43 -9.96 -14.84
C ALA A 103 -2.20 -11.46 -14.64
N GLU A 104 -1.09 -11.80 -13.97
CA GLU A 104 -0.79 -13.20 -13.64
C GLU A 104 -1.78 -13.76 -12.61
N ASP A 105 -2.23 -12.91 -11.68
CA ASP A 105 -3.14 -13.25 -10.59
C ASP A 105 -3.75 -11.96 -10.00
N PHE A 106 -4.60 -12.11 -9.00
CA PHE A 106 -5.21 -11.00 -8.26
C PHE A 106 -4.93 -11.12 -6.78
N LEU A 107 -4.41 -10.04 -6.20
CA LEU A 107 -4.16 -9.94 -4.78
C LEU A 107 -5.38 -9.33 -4.07
N GLN A 108 -5.93 -10.06 -3.11
CA GLN A 108 -7.02 -9.57 -2.27
C GLN A 108 -6.45 -8.79 -1.10
N ILE A 109 -6.82 -7.52 -0.99
CA ILE A 109 -6.32 -6.64 0.07
C ILE A 109 -7.46 -5.92 0.78
N SER A 110 -7.26 -5.65 2.07
CA SER A 110 -8.23 -4.88 2.85
C SER A 110 -8.25 -3.42 2.43
N LYS A 111 -9.45 -2.86 2.30
CA LYS A 111 -9.65 -1.42 2.04
C LYS A 111 -9.04 -0.54 3.12
N SER A 112 -8.88 -1.04 4.33
CA SER A 112 -8.28 -0.32 5.44
C SER A 112 -6.81 0.04 5.20
N LEU A 113 -6.09 -0.78 4.44
CA LEU A 113 -4.69 -0.51 4.08
C LEU A 113 -4.53 0.70 3.15
N PHE A 114 -5.59 1.08 2.41
CA PHE A 114 -5.56 2.11 1.37
C PHE A 114 -6.78 3.03 1.44
N TYR A 115 -6.96 3.70 2.56
CA TYR A 115 -8.16 4.48 2.91
C TYR A 115 -8.60 5.53 1.89
N LYS A 116 -7.66 6.17 1.18
CA LYS A 116 -7.96 7.20 0.16
C LYS A 116 -7.61 6.77 -1.26
N ALA A 117 -7.04 5.58 -1.44
CA ALA A 117 -6.66 5.12 -2.76
C ALA A 117 -7.89 4.71 -3.59
N GLN A 118 -7.76 4.87 -4.88
CA GLN A 118 -8.70 4.36 -5.87
C GLN A 118 -8.24 2.95 -6.24
N PRO A 119 -9.02 1.89 -5.87
CA PRO A 119 -8.59 0.50 -6.08
C PRO A 119 -8.21 0.20 -7.53
N GLU A 120 -8.91 0.81 -8.48
CA GLU A 120 -8.68 0.70 -9.93
C GLU A 120 -7.34 1.25 -10.40
N LYS A 121 -6.71 2.10 -9.59
CA LYS A 121 -5.36 2.63 -9.86
C LYS A 121 -4.26 1.84 -9.18
N LEU A 122 -4.62 0.89 -8.29
CA LEU A 122 -3.64 0.09 -7.59
C LEU A 122 -3.30 -1.18 -8.36
N PHE A 123 -2.05 -1.59 -8.25
CA PHE A 123 -1.58 -2.88 -8.70
C PHE A 123 -0.44 -3.38 -7.81
N ALA A 124 -0.18 -4.65 -7.84
CA ALA A 124 0.89 -5.30 -7.10
C ALA A 124 1.95 -5.84 -8.06
N VAL A 125 3.20 -5.81 -7.57
CA VAL A 125 4.34 -6.47 -8.22
C VAL A 125 5.04 -7.32 -7.17
N LYS A 126 5.44 -8.54 -7.53
CA LYS A 126 6.27 -9.37 -6.67
C LYS A 126 7.72 -8.94 -6.80
N ALA A 127 8.33 -8.50 -5.70
CA ALA A 127 9.72 -8.09 -5.68
C ALA A 127 10.66 -9.28 -5.95
N LEU A 128 11.73 -9.02 -6.69
CA LEU A 128 12.79 -9.99 -6.96
C LEU A 128 14.13 -9.40 -6.55
N GLY A 129 14.86 -10.14 -5.71
CA GLY A 129 16.18 -9.76 -5.22
C GLY A 129 16.14 -8.73 -4.08
N ASP A 130 17.31 -8.21 -3.74
CA ASP A 130 17.56 -7.40 -2.55
C ASP A 130 17.93 -5.93 -2.85
N SER A 131 17.74 -5.49 -4.10
CA SER A 131 18.18 -4.16 -4.55
C SER A 131 17.49 -2.98 -3.85
N MET A 132 16.40 -3.23 -3.11
CA MET A 132 15.60 -2.22 -2.40
C MET A 132 15.38 -2.57 -0.93
N ASN A 133 16.26 -3.38 -0.33
CA ASN A 133 16.09 -3.88 1.03
C ASN A 133 16.17 -2.80 2.11
N LYS A 134 16.87 -1.67 1.86
CA LYS A 134 16.88 -0.51 2.76
C LYS A 134 15.56 0.28 2.75
N ASP A 135 14.71 0.07 1.75
CA ASP A 135 13.33 0.60 1.71
C ASP A 135 12.32 -0.40 2.29
N GLY A 136 12.81 -1.47 2.91
CA GLY A 136 11.97 -2.50 3.51
C GLY A 136 11.32 -3.43 2.49
N ILE A 137 11.84 -3.49 1.25
CA ILE A 137 11.37 -4.39 0.19
C ILE A 137 12.35 -5.56 0.10
N ALA A 138 11.90 -6.74 0.53
CA ALA A 138 12.66 -7.97 0.48
C ALA A 138 12.28 -8.82 -0.74
N ASP A 139 13.14 -9.78 -1.07
CA ASP A 139 12.87 -10.77 -2.11
C ASP A 139 11.58 -11.53 -1.82
N GLY A 140 10.71 -11.61 -2.82
CA GLY A 140 9.40 -12.28 -2.72
C GLY A 140 8.26 -11.44 -2.16
N ASP A 141 8.51 -10.26 -1.62
CA ASP A 141 7.46 -9.37 -1.09
C ASP A 141 6.51 -8.91 -2.20
N TYR A 142 5.24 -8.69 -1.83
CA TYR A 142 4.29 -8.01 -2.71
C TYR A 142 4.39 -6.50 -2.48
N VAL A 143 4.71 -5.76 -3.52
CA VAL A 143 4.84 -4.30 -3.47
C VAL A 143 3.66 -3.67 -4.20
N ILE A 144 2.93 -2.82 -3.50
CA ILE A 144 1.76 -2.14 -4.06
C ILE A 144 2.17 -0.78 -4.60
N PHE A 145 1.75 -0.52 -5.83
CA PHE A 145 1.97 0.73 -6.56
C PHE A 145 0.65 1.36 -6.96
N GLU A 146 0.66 2.67 -7.13
CA GLU A 146 -0.41 3.41 -7.79
C GLU A 146 0.04 3.76 -9.21
N LYS A 147 -0.80 3.41 -10.20
CA LYS A 147 -0.58 3.73 -11.63
C LYS A 147 -0.35 5.22 -11.81
N THR A 148 0.57 5.57 -12.68
CA THR A 148 0.85 6.97 -13.05
C THR A 148 0.40 7.24 -14.48
N ASP A 149 0.13 8.50 -14.75
CA ASP A 149 -0.15 9.00 -16.11
C ASP A 149 1.11 9.54 -16.82
N GLY A 150 2.28 9.41 -16.17
CA GLY A 150 3.56 9.87 -16.70
C GLY A 150 3.80 11.38 -16.62
N SER A 151 2.87 12.16 -16.07
CA SER A 151 2.91 13.63 -16.05
C SER A 151 3.63 14.24 -14.84
N SER A 152 4.01 13.42 -13.85
CA SER A 152 4.55 13.89 -12.57
C SER A 152 6.06 13.81 -12.50
N ASP A 153 6.67 14.67 -11.69
CA ASP A 153 8.06 14.50 -11.23
C ASP A 153 8.09 13.45 -10.11
N TYR A 154 8.94 12.44 -10.26
CA TYR A 154 9.07 11.34 -9.30
C TYR A 154 10.33 11.44 -8.45
N GLU A 155 10.96 12.61 -8.37
CA GLU A 155 12.23 12.82 -7.67
C GLU A 155 12.19 12.26 -6.23
N GLY A 156 13.10 11.33 -5.95
CA GLY A 156 13.22 10.67 -4.64
C GLY A 156 12.22 9.54 -4.36
N GLU A 157 11.20 9.38 -5.19
CA GLU A 157 10.19 8.34 -5.01
C GLU A 157 10.72 6.95 -5.36
N VAL A 158 10.18 5.93 -4.71
CA VAL A 158 10.34 4.55 -5.14
C VAL A 158 9.30 4.27 -6.24
N VAL A 159 9.77 3.85 -7.37
CA VAL A 159 8.91 3.60 -8.55
C VAL A 159 9.11 2.19 -9.09
N VAL A 160 8.10 1.69 -9.77
CA VAL A 160 8.29 0.62 -10.74
C VAL A 160 8.39 1.26 -12.13
N ALA A 161 9.56 1.09 -12.74
CA ALA A 161 9.85 1.58 -14.08
C ALA A 161 9.98 0.40 -15.04
N VAL A 162 9.54 0.61 -16.27
CA VAL A 162 9.70 -0.33 -17.38
C VAL A 162 10.72 0.26 -18.33
N ILE A 163 11.74 -0.52 -18.66
CA ILE A 163 12.83 -0.13 -19.58
C ILE A 163 12.98 -1.25 -20.59
N ASN A 164 12.79 -0.92 -21.87
CA ASN A 164 12.92 -1.89 -22.98
C ASN A 164 12.13 -3.20 -22.69
N GLY A 165 10.92 -3.07 -22.12
CA GLY A 165 10.03 -4.17 -21.79
C GLY A 165 10.30 -4.89 -20.45
N MET A 166 11.33 -4.51 -19.72
CA MET A 166 11.66 -5.10 -18.41
C MET A 166 11.30 -4.17 -17.26
N ALA A 167 10.58 -4.67 -16.26
CA ALA A 167 10.23 -3.90 -15.08
C ALA A 167 11.30 -3.99 -13.99
N THR A 168 11.51 -2.87 -13.28
CA THR A 168 12.40 -2.81 -12.13
C THR A 168 11.87 -1.87 -11.07
N ILE A 169 12.11 -2.17 -9.79
CA ILE A 169 11.76 -1.31 -8.65
C ILE A 169 13.02 -0.59 -8.20
N LYS A 170 13.02 0.74 -8.26
CA LYS A 170 14.19 1.59 -7.91
C LYS A 170 13.74 2.95 -7.38
N ARG A 171 14.68 3.69 -6.79
CA ARG A 171 14.50 5.10 -6.51
C ARG A 171 14.74 5.92 -7.76
N TYR A 172 13.76 6.73 -8.12
CA TYR A 172 13.85 7.65 -9.25
C TYR A 172 14.67 8.87 -8.86
N LYS A 173 15.54 9.30 -9.75
CA LYS A 173 16.30 10.54 -9.61
C LYS A 173 16.52 11.20 -10.96
N ASN A 174 16.19 12.48 -11.07
CA ASN A 174 16.59 13.30 -12.19
C ASN A 174 18.04 13.74 -12.01
N VAL A 175 18.95 13.26 -12.85
CA VAL A 175 20.39 13.58 -12.77
C VAL A 175 20.78 14.79 -13.62
N GLY A 176 19.80 15.44 -14.25
CA GLY A 176 19.99 16.60 -15.10
C GLY A 176 20.23 16.25 -16.56
N ASN A 177 20.19 17.27 -17.43
CA ASN A 177 20.39 17.14 -18.89
C ASN A 177 19.48 16.11 -19.59
N GLY A 178 18.24 15.91 -19.05
CA GLY A 178 17.29 14.93 -19.58
C GLY A 178 17.60 13.48 -19.20
N VAL A 179 18.62 13.22 -18.38
CA VAL A 179 18.99 11.88 -17.96
C VAL A 179 18.27 11.53 -16.64
N ILE A 180 17.61 10.38 -16.64
CA ILE A 180 16.95 9.80 -15.48
C ILE A 180 17.82 8.66 -14.95
N GLY A 181 18.07 8.65 -13.64
CA GLY A 181 18.73 7.56 -12.95
C GLY A 181 17.74 6.78 -12.10
N LEU A 182 17.80 5.45 -12.15
CA LEU A 182 17.08 4.54 -11.29
C LEU A 182 18.07 3.88 -10.32
N PHE A 183 18.02 4.30 -9.08
CA PHE A 183 19.01 3.96 -8.07
C PHE A 183 18.54 2.81 -7.18
N PRO A 184 19.38 1.78 -6.97
CA PRO A 184 19.13 0.79 -5.92
C PRO A 184 19.26 1.45 -4.54
N HIS A 185 18.55 0.93 -3.55
CA HIS A 185 18.72 1.29 -2.15
C HIS A 185 18.89 0.02 -1.31
N SER A 186 20.09 -0.51 -1.34
CA SER A 186 20.43 -1.84 -0.83
C SER A 186 21.63 -1.82 0.11
N THR A 187 21.69 -2.82 0.99
CA THR A 187 22.90 -3.17 1.76
C THR A 187 23.93 -3.89 0.91
N ASN A 188 23.52 -4.42 -0.25
CA ASN A 188 24.39 -5.10 -1.20
C ASN A 188 24.94 -4.09 -2.20
N GLU A 189 26.23 -3.81 -2.13
CA GLU A 189 26.93 -2.82 -2.96
C GLU A 189 27.14 -3.27 -4.42
N SER A 190 26.81 -4.52 -4.75
CA SER A 190 26.90 -5.02 -6.13
C SER A 190 25.84 -4.46 -7.07
N HIS A 191 24.77 -3.86 -6.52
CA HIS A 191 23.74 -3.22 -7.32
C HIS A 191 24.19 -1.84 -7.80
N HIS A 192 24.03 -1.59 -9.10
CA HIS A 192 24.41 -0.34 -9.74
C HIS A 192 23.18 0.42 -10.21
N PRO A 193 23.25 1.77 -10.30
CA PRO A 193 22.20 2.57 -10.93
C PRO A 193 22.00 2.22 -12.40
N ILE A 194 20.77 2.35 -12.87
CA ILE A 194 20.41 2.25 -14.28
C ILE A 194 20.14 3.68 -14.75
N PHE A 195 20.83 4.11 -15.80
CA PHE A 195 20.59 5.41 -16.41
C PHE A 195 19.79 5.23 -17.69
N ILE A 196 18.70 5.97 -17.80
CA ILE A 196 17.81 5.97 -18.96
C ILE A 196 18.25 7.06 -19.90
N SER A 197 18.53 6.70 -21.15
CA SER A 197 18.89 7.61 -22.23
C SER A 197 17.69 7.90 -23.14
N GLU A 198 17.81 8.90 -24.02
CA GLU A 198 16.77 9.24 -25.00
C GLU A 198 16.46 8.10 -26.00
N SER A 199 17.40 7.13 -26.14
CA SER A 199 17.21 5.99 -27.04
C SER A 199 16.44 4.83 -26.38
N ASP A 200 16.23 4.87 -25.06
CA ASP A 200 15.51 3.82 -24.33
C ASP A 200 14.01 4.04 -24.39
N VAL A 201 13.28 2.95 -24.59
CA VAL A 201 11.83 2.95 -24.40
C VAL A 201 11.58 2.71 -22.91
N ALA A 202 11.33 3.80 -22.20
CA ALA A 202 11.18 3.73 -20.74
C ALA A 202 10.01 4.61 -20.25
N PHE A 203 9.32 4.10 -19.22
CA PHE A 203 8.28 4.86 -18.51
C PHE A 203 8.16 4.40 -17.05
N VAL A 204 7.64 5.29 -16.19
CA VAL A 204 7.27 4.96 -14.82
C VAL A 204 5.84 4.42 -14.84
N ALA A 205 5.68 3.16 -14.49
CA ALA A 205 4.38 2.50 -14.46
C ALA A 205 3.59 2.81 -13.19
N GLY A 206 4.29 3.00 -12.06
CA GLY A 206 3.64 3.32 -10.80
C GLY A 206 4.58 3.82 -9.72
N VAL A 207 4.00 4.50 -8.74
CA VAL A 207 4.67 5.02 -7.54
C VAL A 207 4.32 4.14 -6.35
N PHE A 208 5.30 3.88 -5.53
CA PHE A 208 5.22 3.05 -4.33
C PHE A 208 4.16 3.53 -3.34
N LYS A 209 3.42 2.58 -2.81
CA LYS A 209 2.44 2.83 -1.73
C LYS A 209 2.71 2.00 -0.49
N LYS A 210 2.96 0.71 -0.65
CA LYS A 210 3.12 -0.19 0.51
C LYS A 210 3.81 -1.51 0.14
N VAL A 211 4.52 -2.09 1.11
CA VAL A 211 4.99 -3.47 1.06
C VAL A 211 4.02 -4.35 1.85
N LEU A 212 3.70 -5.51 1.29
CA LEU A 212 3.05 -6.61 1.98
C LEU A 212 4.06 -7.76 2.10
N PRO A 213 4.72 -7.91 3.27
CA PRO A 213 5.76 -8.91 3.44
C PRO A 213 5.21 -10.32 3.35
N VAL A 214 5.88 -11.18 2.60
CA VAL A 214 5.58 -12.62 2.57
C VAL A 214 6.36 -13.27 3.72
N LYS A 215 5.68 -13.52 4.84
CA LYS A 215 6.26 -14.30 5.93
C LYS A 215 5.99 -15.78 5.69
N PHE A 216 7.02 -16.53 5.36
CA PHE A 216 6.95 -17.98 5.40
C PHE A 216 6.95 -18.42 6.86
N VAL A 217 5.85 -18.99 7.32
CA VAL A 217 5.81 -19.76 8.58
C VAL A 217 6.25 -21.16 8.20
N SER A 218 7.46 -21.57 8.62
CA SER A 218 7.83 -22.99 8.59
C SER A 218 6.89 -23.75 9.52
N LEU A 219 6.13 -24.67 8.99
CA LEU A 219 5.32 -25.65 9.72
C LEU A 219 6.22 -26.61 10.49
#